data_65cfb112fcc028487fa644e1d771605c
#
_entry.id   65cfb112fcc028487fa644e1d771605c
#
_cell.length_a   1.000
_cell.length_b   1.000
_cell.length_c   1.000
_cell.angle_alpha   90.00
_cell.angle_beta   90.00
_cell.angle_gamma   90.00
#
_symmetry.space_group_name_H-M   'P 1'
#
loop_
_entity.id
_entity.type
_entity.pdbx_description
1 polymer ?
#
loop_
_entity_poly.entity_id
_entity_poly.type
_entity_poly.pdbx_seq_one_letter_code
_entity_poly.pdbx_strand_id
1 'polypeptide(L)' 'MSERLTARVLLLIGDQAEITTPLRDHADPERVPVERLVRETGIPRDELAGAELVAVVGGDGRLERFERA' A
#
# COMPACT_ATOMS: atom_id res chain seq x y z
N MET A 1 -7.85 -18.14 1.00
CA MET A 1 -6.40 -18.12 1.31
C MET A 1 -5.85 -16.76 0.97
N SER A 2 -5.07 -16.16 1.87
CA SER A 2 -4.51 -14.83 1.64
C SER A 2 -3.15 -14.91 0.96
N GLU A 3 -2.86 -13.92 0.15
CA GLU A 3 -1.57 -13.79 -0.52
C GLU A 3 -0.91 -12.50 -0.06
N ARG A 4 0.40 -12.53 0.17
CA ARG A 4 1.18 -11.37 0.61
C ARG A 4 2.05 -10.91 -0.54
N LEU A 5 1.92 -9.65 -0.90
CA LEU A 5 2.65 -9.03 -2.00
C LEU A 5 3.47 -7.86 -1.47
N THR A 6 4.66 -7.67 -2.00
CA THR A 6 5.44 -6.48 -1.71
C THR A 6 4.75 -5.28 -2.34
N ALA A 7 4.52 -4.24 -1.55
CA ALA A 7 3.96 -2.99 -2.04
C ALA A 7 4.95 -1.86 -1.77
N ARG A 8 4.99 -0.88 -2.67
CA ARG A 8 5.83 0.29 -2.48
C ARG A 8 5.00 1.54 -2.61
N VAL A 9 5.16 2.45 -1.66
CA VAL A 9 4.54 3.76 -1.73
C VAL A 9 5.40 4.64 -2.64
N LEU A 10 4.83 5.02 -3.79
CA LEU A 10 5.56 5.86 -4.76
C LEU A 10 5.65 7.29 -4.28
N LEU A 11 4.50 7.86 -3.92
CA LEU A 11 4.41 9.25 -3.47
C LEU A 11 3.10 9.49 -2.77
N LEU A 12 2.99 10.63 -2.11
CA LEU A 12 1.77 11.08 -1.48
C LEU A 12 1.23 12.30 -2.24
N ILE A 13 -0.08 12.30 -2.49
CA ILE A 13 -0.76 13.43 -3.12
C ILE A 13 -1.89 13.82 -2.18
N GLY A 14 -1.70 14.93 -1.43
CA GLY A 14 -2.67 15.33 -0.44
C GLY A 14 -2.84 14.25 0.62
N ASP A 15 -4.07 13.74 0.76
CA ASP A 15 -4.40 12.68 1.72
C ASP A 15 -4.42 11.29 1.08
N GLN A 16 -3.93 11.15 -0.16
CA GLN A 16 -3.87 9.89 -0.88
C GLN A 16 -2.43 9.45 -1.11
N ALA A 17 -2.18 8.15 -1.09
CA ALA A 17 -0.90 7.57 -1.43
C ALA A 17 -1.03 6.77 -2.72
N GLU A 18 -0.04 6.88 -3.61
CA GLU A 18 0.03 6.04 -4.81
C GLU A 18 0.94 4.86 -4.52
N ILE A 19 0.42 3.65 -4.73
CA ILE A 19 1.08 2.41 -4.35
C ILE A 19 1.19 1.49 -5.56
N THR A 20 2.35 0.86 -5.71
CA THR A 20 2.53 -0.20 -6.72
C THR A 20 2.70 -1.55 -6.04
N THR A 21 2.24 -2.59 -6.74
CA THR A 21 2.47 -3.99 -6.37
C THR A 21 2.86 -4.74 -7.64
N PRO A 22 3.31 -6.00 -7.53
CA PRO A 22 3.58 -6.80 -8.74
C PRO A 22 2.36 -6.99 -9.66
N LEU A 23 1.15 -6.74 -9.15
CA LEU A 23 -0.08 -6.85 -9.93
C LEU A 23 -0.46 -5.53 -10.62
N ARG A 24 0.23 -4.44 -10.33
CA ARG A 24 -0.07 -3.11 -10.88
C ARG A 24 1.18 -2.51 -11.48
N ASP A 25 1.03 -1.94 -12.67
CA ASP A 25 2.09 -1.21 -13.34
C ASP A 25 2.34 0.14 -12.67
N HIS A 26 3.55 0.66 -12.76
CA HIS A 26 3.89 2.01 -12.29
C HIS A 26 3.05 3.08 -12.99
N ALA A 27 2.60 2.81 -14.23
CA ALA A 27 1.77 3.75 -14.98
C ALA A 27 0.33 3.78 -14.47
N ASP A 28 -0.07 2.79 -13.66
CA ASP A 28 -1.43 2.69 -13.13
C ASP A 28 -1.38 2.28 -11.65
N PRO A 29 -0.81 3.14 -10.78
CA PRO A 29 -0.71 2.83 -9.36
C PRO A 29 -2.08 2.87 -8.69
N GLU A 30 -2.22 2.11 -7.62
CA GLU A 30 -3.42 2.15 -6.82
C GLU A 30 -3.36 3.31 -5.83
N ARG A 31 -4.48 4.00 -5.64
CA ARG A 31 -4.58 5.08 -4.66
C ARG A 31 -5.24 4.60 -3.40
N VAL A 32 -4.61 4.88 -2.27
CA VAL A 32 -5.09 4.46 -0.95
C VAL A 32 -5.00 5.66 -0.01
N PRO A 33 -6.00 5.86 0.85
CA PRO A 33 -5.94 6.95 1.82
C PRO A 33 -4.70 6.83 2.72
N VAL A 34 -3.98 7.91 2.91
CA VAL A 34 -2.81 7.94 3.78
C VAL A 34 -3.18 7.52 5.20
N GLU A 35 -4.34 7.98 5.68
CA GLU A 35 -4.83 7.62 7.01
C GLU A 35 -4.91 6.11 7.20
N ARG A 36 -5.37 5.40 6.18
CA ARG A 36 -5.45 3.93 6.24
C ARG A 36 -4.08 3.31 6.40
N LEU A 37 -3.09 3.80 5.64
CA LEU A 37 -1.74 3.27 5.72
C LEU A 37 -1.12 3.52 7.09
N VAL A 38 -1.27 4.72 7.63
CA VAL A 38 -0.77 5.04 8.97
C VAL A 38 -1.41 4.13 10.01
N ARG A 39 -2.72 3.95 9.91
CA ARG A 39 -3.46 3.13 10.87
C ARG A 39 -3.05 1.65 10.81
N GLU A 40 -2.89 1.11 9.58
CA GLU A 40 -2.63 -0.32 9.42
C GLU A 40 -1.16 -0.68 9.58
N THR A 41 -0.23 0.19 9.22
CA THR A 41 1.19 -0.10 9.30
C THR A 41 1.88 0.50 10.50
N GLY A 42 1.33 1.56 11.07
CA GLY A 42 1.97 2.31 12.14
C GLY A 42 3.12 3.20 11.68
N ILE A 43 3.32 3.34 10.36
CA ILE A 43 4.37 4.19 9.81
C ILE A 43 3.84 5.63 9.77
N PRO A 44 4.56 6.61 10.35
CA PRO A 44 4.12 8.00 10.29
C PRO A 44 4.03 8.50 8.85
N ARG A 45 3.13 9.47 8.62
CA ARG A 45 2.90 10.03 7.30
C ARG A 45 4.20 10.49 6.61
N ASP A 46 5.08 11.17 7.34
CA ASP A 46 6.30 11.73 6.78
C ASP A 46 7.35 10.66 6.43
N GLU A 47 7.12 9.41 6.79
CA GLU A 47 7.99 8.29 6.46
C GLU A 47 7.37 7.34 5.43
N LEU A 48 6.15 7.61 4.97
CA LEU A 48 5.45 6.72 4.05
C LEU A 48 6.00 6.77 2.62
N ALA A 49 6.37 7.95 2.13
CA ALA A 49 6.85 8.07 0.75
C ALA A 49 8.12 7.23 0.57
N GLY A 50 8.11 6.35 -0.41
CA GLY A 50 9.23 5.43 -0.67
C GLY A 50 9.27 4.20 0.22
N ALA A 51 8.32 4.05 1.16
CA ALA A 51 8.32 2.92 2.07
C ALA A 51 7.92 1.62 1.37
N GLU A 52 8.50 0.52 1.81
CA GLU A 52 8.07 -0.81 1.40
C GLU A 52 7.09 -1.35 2.42
N LEU A 53 5.98 -1.89 1.93
CA LEU A 53 4.92 -2.47 2.74
C LEU A 53 4.59 -3.85 2.22
N VAL A 54 3.75 -4.56 2.98
CA VAL A 54 3.17 -5.82 2.53
C VAL A 54 1.68 -5.59 2.32
N ALA A 55 1.21 -5.90 1.11
CA ALA A 55 -0.22 -5.88 0.80
C ALA A 55 -0.75 -7.30 0.99
N VAL A 56 -1.76 -7.45 1.82
CA VAL A 56 -2.41 -8.74 2.05
C VAL A 56 -3.66 -8.79 1.19
N VAL A 57 -3.70 -9.73 0.25
CA VAL A 57 -4.77 -9.87 -0.72
C VAL A 57 -5.53 -11.15 -0.42
N GLY A 58 -6.85 -11.07 -0.34
CA GLY A 58 -7.68 -12.23 -0.09
C GLY A 58 -7.82 -13.14 -1.30
N GLY A 59 -8.43 -14.31 -1.10
CA GLY A 59 -8.61 -15.30 -2.16
C GLY A 59 -9.50 -14.81 -3.31
N ASP A 60 -10.30 -13.77 -3.08
CA ASP A 60 -11.13 -13.14 -4.10
C ASP A 60 -10.40 -12.03 -4.88
N GLY A 61 -9.11 -11.84 -4.62
CA GLY A 61 -8.31 -10.80 -5.27
C GLY A 61 -8.46 -9.42 -4.66
N ARG A 62 -9.19 -9.29 -3.56
CA ARG A 62 -9.39 -8.00 -2.90
C ARG A 62 -8.34 -7.75 -1.84
N LEU A 63 -7.87 -6.51 -1.78
CA LEU A 63 -6.93 -6.08 -0.77
C LEU A 63 -7.61 -6.07 0.60
N GLU A 64 -7.06 -6.81 1.55
CA GLU A 64 -7.59 -6.87 2.90
C GLU A 64 -6.97 -5.81 3.80
N ARG A 65 -5.65 -5.70 3.77
CA ARG A 65 -4.93 -4.73 4.61
C ARG A 65 -3.51 -4.56 4.15
N PHE A 66 -2.83 -3.56 4.72
CA PHE A 66 -1.40 -3.38 4.58
C PHE A 66 -0.70 -3.71 5.89
N GLU A 67 0.52 -4.20 5.81
CA GLU A 67 1.35 -4.49 6.96
C GLU A 67 2.74 -3.91 6.75
N ARG A 68 3.48 -3.71 7.83
CA ARG A 68 4.88 -3.32 7.75
C ARG A 68 5.70 -4.44 7.12
N ALA A 69 6.61 -4.04 6.27
CA ALA A 69 7.56 -5.00 5.70
C ALA A 69 8.61 -5.43 6.73
#